data_2644da20d61f38701209e9ad40e3e047
#
_entry.id   2644da20d61f38701209e9ad40e3e047
#
_cell.length_a   1.000
_cell.length_b   1.000
_cell.length_c   1.000
_cell.angle_alpha   90.00
_cell.angle_beta   90.00
_cell.angle_gamma   90.00
#
_symmetry.space_group_name_H-M   'P 1'
#
loop_
_entity.id
_entity.type
_entity.pdbx_description
1 polymer ?
#
loop_
_entity_poly.entity_id
_entity_poly.type
_entity_poly.pdbx_seq_one_letter_code
_entity_poly.pdbx_strand_id
1 'polypeptide(L)'
;KLSVIANSIAIFALSILSIISFYFTKDSLYQSTLYTETELLKATQISIEDFRSRNISLLNTLEKDILKLPYEALNSQDNIVNNVGAILKYYRNSGNLLAVYIGLDNGENIMSSDLSEKKNTNITINGKANNYNATTREWYKEARNSNQIYITPAYIDAISNEYCITYSKALYKDGKFIGVLGIDILLTSLQDQIARTPGNTFVFDNKDKIFAATNKALLDPSV
;
A
#
# COMPACT_ATOMS: atom_id res chain seq x y z
N LYS A 1 -54.29 -48.06 -23.96
CA LYS A 1 -54.78 -46.77 -23.44
C LYS A 1 -54.27 -46.47 -22.01
N LEU A 2 -54.32 -47.41 -21.06
CA LEU A 2 -53.87 -47.26 -19.69
C LEU A 2 -52.37 -46.90 -19.58
N SER A 3 -51.53 -47.59 -20.35
CA SER A 3 -50.10 -47.42 -20.40
C SER A 3 -49.68 -45.99 -20.91
N VAL A 4 -50.42 -45.46 -21.89
CA VAL A 4 -50.15 -44.12 -22.44
C VAL A 4 -50.46 -43.04 -21.38
N ILE A 5 -51.57 -43.21 -20.68
CA ILE A 5 -51.98 -42.29 -19.60
C ILE A 5 -50.96 -42.31 -18.46
N ALA A 6 -50.52 -43.52 -18.03
CA ALA A 6 -49.53 -43.67 -16.98
C ALA A 6 -48.17 -43.01 -17.36
N ASN A 7 -47.72 -43.21 -18.62
CA ASN A 7 -46.47 -42.56 -19.11
C ASN A 7 -46.60 -41.04 -19.19
N SER A 8 -47.76 -40.51 -19.61
CA SER A 8 -47.98 -39.07 -19.66
C SER A 8 -47.97 -38.45 -18.28
N ILE A 9 -48.54 -39.09 -17.28
CA ILE A 9 -48.51 -38.64 -15.88
C ILE A 9 -47.08 -38.66 -15.33
N ALA A 10 -46.31 -39.73 -15.63
CA ALA A 10 -44.92 -39.82 -15.20
C ALA A 10 -44.05 -38.74 -15.82
N ILE A 11 -44.18 -38.47 -17.12
CA ILE A 11 -43.46 -37.39 -17.81
C ILE A 11 -43.82 -36.04 -17.22
N PHE A 12 -45.09 -35.79 -16.97
CA PHE A 12 -45.55 -34.53 -16.35
C PHE A 12 -44.98 -34.35 -14.94
N ALA A 13 -45.02 -35.39 -14.10
CA ALA A 13 -44.46 -35.36 -12.76
C ALA A 13 -42.96 -35.12 -12.77
N LEU A 14 -42.19 -35.78 -13.66
CA LEU A 14 -40.77 -35.57 -13.85
C LEU A 14 -40.45 -34.16 -14.33
N SER A 15 -41.27 -33.61 -15.22
CA SER A 15 -41.09 -32.23 -15.70
C SER A 15 -41.26 -31.20 -14.55
N ILE A 16 -42.28 -31.38 -13.72
CA ILE A 16 -42.50 -30.52 -12.52
C ILE A 16 -41.33 -30.67 -11.57
N LEU A 17 -40.89 -31.86 -11.27
CA LEU A 17 -39.77 -32.13 -10.39
C LEU A 17 -38.48 -31.46 -10.90
N SER A 18 -38.22 -31.55 -12.21
CA SER A 18 -37.08 -30.90 -12.85
C SER A 18 -37.12 -29.39 -12.74
N ILE A 19 -38.29 -28.80 -12.93
CA ILE A 19 -38.48 -27.33 -12.78
C ILE A 19 -38.23 -26.91 -11.33
N ILE A 20 -38.81 -27.60 -10.37
CA ILE A 20 -38.60 -27.28 -8.93
C ILE A 20 -37.12 -27.46 -8.57
N SER A 21 -36.48 -28.53 -8.97
CA SER A 21 -35.07 -28.79 -8.75
C SER A 21 -34.19 -27.70 -9.36
N PHE A 22 -34.51 -27.26 -10.58
CA PHE A 22 -33.78 -26.16 -11.23
C PHE A 22 -33.84 -24.85 -10.44
N TYR A 23 -35.02 -24.42 -10.02
CA TYR A 23 -35.17 -23.19 -9.24
C TYR A 23 -34.49 -23.29 -7.89
N PHE A 24 -34.60 -24.41 -7.19
CA PHE A 24 -33.94 -24.62 -5.90
C PHE A 24 -32.41 -24.61 -6.06
N THR A 25 -31.89 -25.32 -7.07
CA THR A 25 -30.42 -25.34 -7.32
C THR A 25 -29.90 -23.99 -7.73
N LYS A 26 -30.63 -23.27 -8.58
CA LYS A 26 -30.29 -21.89 -8.98
C LYS A 26 -30.21 -20.95 -7.78
N ASP A 27 -31.22 -20.96 -6.91
CA ASP A 27 -31.24 -20.09 -5.73
C ASP A 27 -30.13 -20.46 -4.74
N SER A 28 -29.96 -21.74 -4.46
CA SER A 28 -28.89 -22.24 -3.59
C SER A 28 -27.50 -21.84 -4.11
N LEU A 29 -27.27 -21.98 -5.41
CA LEU A 29 -26.00 -21.60 -6.04
C LEU A 29 -25.78 -20.08 -5.94
N TYR A 30 -26.81 -19.29 -6.21
CA TYR A 30 -26.75 -17.84 -6.12
C TYR A 30 -26.40 -17.38 -4.71
N GLN A 31 -27.08 -17.90 -3.69
CA GLN A 31 -26.78 -17.57 -2.29
C GLN A 31 -25.37 -18.00 -1.88
N SER A 32 -24.94 -19.19 -2.29
CA SER A 32 -23.60 -19.68 -2.02
C SER A 32 -22.53 -18.81 -2.67
N THR A 33 -22.76 -18.36 -3.91
CA THR A 33 -21.84 -17.46 -4.61
C THR A 33 -21.76 -16.11 -3.92
N LEU A 34 -22.89 -15.49 -3.58
CA LEU A 34 -22.92 -14.22 -2.87
C LEU A 34 -22.20 -14.30 -1.51
N TYR A 35 -22.41 -15.38 -0.77
CA TYR A 35 -21.73 -15.59 0.50
C TYR A 35 -20.21 -15.66 0.30
N THR A 36 -19.77 -16.47 -0.67
CA THR A 36 -18.34 -16.63 -0.97
C THR A 36 -17.70 -15.32 -1.39
N GLU A 37 -18.33 -14.57 -2.30
CA GLU A 37 -17.84 -13.26 -2.75
C GLU A 37 -17.76 -12.25 -1.60
N THR A 38 -18.75 -12.23 -0.71
CA THR A 38 -18.76 -11.35 0.46
C THR A 38 -17.61 -11.67 1.41
N GLU A 39 -17.36 -12.95 1.69
CA GLU A 39 -16.24 -13.37 2.55
C GLU A 39 -14.87 -13.06 1.92
N LEU A 40 -14.75 -13.18 0.60
CA LEU A 40 -13.54 -12.80 -0.14
C LEU A 40 -13.27 -11.29 -0.05
N LEU A 41 -14.31 -10.47 -0.21
CA LEU A 41 -14.19 -9.01 -0.06
C LEU A 41 -13.75 -8.62 1.35
N LYS A 42 -14.32 -9.24 2.39
CA LYS A 42 -13.92 -9.01 3.78
C LYS A 42 -12.46 -9.41 4.01
N ALA A 43 -12.04 -10.57 3.52
CA ALA A 43 -10.66 -11.02 3.65
C ALA A 43 -9.68 -10.06 2.96
N THR A 44 -10.05 -9.54 1.79
CA THR A 44 -9.26 -8.54 1.06
C THR A 44 -9.19 -7.23 1.82
N GLN A 45 -10.31 -6.76 2.36
CA GLN A 45 -10.36 -5.54 3.17
C GLN A 45 -9.44 -5.67 4.40
N ILE A 46 -9.52 -6.78 5.12
CA ILE A 46 -8.64 -7.06 6.27
C ILE A 46 -7.17 -7.01 5.84
N SER A 47 -6.84 -7.64 4.71
CA SER A 47 -5.48 -7.66 4.17
C SER A 47 -4.94 -6.26 3.86
N ILE A 48 -5.75 -5.38 3.27
CA ILE A 48 -5.39 -3.99 2.98
C ILE A 48 -5.23 -3.18 4.28
N GLU A 49 -6.13 -3.35 5.24
CA GLU A 49 -6.04 -2.66 6.54
C GLU A 49 -4.83 -3.13 7.35
N ASP A 50 -4.48 -4.41 7.31
CA ASP A 50 -3.26 -4.94 7.92
C ASP A 50 -2.00 -4.36 7.26
N PHE A 51 -1.99 -4.27 5.94
CA PHE A 51 -0.90 -3.63 5.19
C PHE A 51 -0.74 -2.17 5.62
N ARG A 52 -1.82 -1.41 5.63
CA ARG A 52 -1.85 -0.01 6.05
C ARG A 52 -1.38 0.16 7.50
N SER A 53 -1.93 -0.63 8.41
CA SER A 53 -1.64 -0.57 9.86
C SER A 53 -0.18 -0.89 10.16
N ARG A 54 0.41 -1.89 9.47
CA ARG A 54 1.82 -2.23 9.61
C ARG A 54 2.72 -1.07 9.19
N ASN A 55 2.44 -0.41 8.06
CA ASN A 55 3.25 0.70 7.57
C ASN A 55 3.10 1.95 8.44
N ILE A 56 1.91 2.23 8.97
CA ILE A 56 1.69 3.28 9.97
C ILE A 56 2.49 2.99 11.25
N SER A 57 2.44 1.75 11.74
CA SER A 57 3.19 1.33 12.93
C SER A 57 4.69 1.44 12.73
N LEU A 58 5.18 1.05 11.54
CA LEU A 58 6.59 1.15 11.18
C LEU A 58 7.06 2.61 11.19
N LEU A 59 6.32 3.52 10.53
CA LEU A 59 6.63 4.96 10.52
C LEU A 59 6.61 5.56 11.92
N ASN A 60 5.62 5.23 12.75
CA ASN A 60 5.55 5.71 14.14
C ASN A 60 6.69 5.16 15.01
N THR A 61 7.13 3.93 14.77
CA THR A 61 8.26 3.34 15.51
C THR A 61 9.57 4.01 15.10
N LEU A 62 9.77 4.24 13.81
CA LEU A 62 10.91 4.98 13.29
C LEU A 62 10.97 6.41 13.84
N GLU A 63 9.84 7.14 13.85
CA GLU A 63 9.73 8.44 14.48
C GLU A 63 10.19 8.40 15.94
N LYS A 64 9.65 7.46 16.73
CA LYS A 64 9.99 7.31 18.15
C LYS A 64 11.48 7.05 18.35
N ASP A 65 12.11 6.22 17.50
CA ASP A 65 13.54 5.93 17.62
C ASP A 65 14.40 7.13 17.27
N ILE A 66 14.03 7.90 16.25
CA ILE A 66 14.71 9.15 15.93
C ILE A 66 14.57 10.16 17.07
N LEU A 67 13.37 10.29 17.65
CA LEU A 67 13.09 11.25 18.73
C LEU A 67 13.72 10.86 20.09
N LYS A 68 14.31 9.67 20.25
CA LYS A 68 15.18 9.34 21.41
C LYS A 68 16.49 10.13 21.38
N LEU A 69 16.93 10.55 20.19
CA LEU A 69 18.13 11.37 20.05
C LEU A 69 17.90 12.77 20.62
N PRO A 70 18.95 13.41 21.19
CA PRO A 70 18.85 14.79 21.64
C PRO A 70 18.66 15.74 20.44
N TYR A 71 18.12 16.94 20.69
CA TYR A 71 17.86 17.92 19.63
C TYR A 71 19.12 18.27 18.84
N GLU A 72 20.28 18.34 19.50
CA GLU A 72 21.58 18.62 18.89
C GLU A 72 21.97 17.62 17.80
N ALA A 73 21.50 16.39 17.91
CA ALA A 73 21.70 15.35 16.89
C ALA A 73 20.78 15.51 15.67
N LEU A 74 19.79 16.40 15.73
CA LEU A 74 18.74 16.57 14.72
C LEU A 74 18.65 17.99 14.15
N ASN A 75 19.44 18.94 14.67
CA ASN A 75 19.28 20.37 14.40
C ASN A 75 19.96 20.87 13.13
N SER A 76 20.67 20.01 12.42
CA SER A 76 21.32 20.32 11.13
C SER A 76 21.35 19.10 10.23
N GLN A 77 21.53 19.34 8.94
CA GLN A 77 21.67 18.28 7.94
C GLN A 77 22.81 17.31 8.29
N ASP A 78 24.00 17.84 8.61
CA ASP A 78 25.16 17.00 8.93
C ASP A 78 24.91 16.15 10.18
N ASN A 79 24.24 16.71 11.19
CA ASN A 79 23.90 15.98 12.39
C ASN A 79 22.88 14.86 12.09
N ILE A 80 21.87 15.12 11.26
CA ILE A 80 20.90 14.11 10.83
C ILE A 80 21.61 13.02 10.04
N VAL A 81 22.47 13.37 9.09
CA VAL A 81 23.27 12.39 8.30
C VAL A 81 24.07 11.47 9.22
N ASN A 82 24.79 12.05 10.19
CA ASN A 82 25.69 11.30 11.06
C ASN A 82 24.95 10.44 12.11
N ASN A 83 23.85 10.95 12.67
CA ASN A 83 23.17 10.30 13.79
C ASN A 83 21.95 9.49 13.38
N VAL A 84 21.30 9.83 12.26
CA VAL A 84 20.04 9.19 11.84
C VAL A 84 20.26 8.27 10.62
N GLY A 85 21.29 8.48 9.82
CA GLY A 85 21.52 7.73 8.58
C GLY A 85 21.51 6.21 8.75
N ALA A 86 22.13 5.68 9.81
CA ALA A 86 22.12 4.24 10.11
C ALA A 86 20.72 3.75 10.53
N ILE A 87 19.94 4.57 11.21
CA ILE A 87 18.56 4.27 11.60
C ILE A 87 17.67 4.16 10.34
N LEU A 88 17.77 5.13 9.41
CA LEU A 88 17.03 5.09 8.14
C LEU A 88 17.34 3.81 7.36
N LYS A 89 18.62 3.45 7.24
CA LYS A 89 19.04 2.22 6.57
C LYS A 89 18.49 0.96 7.26
N TYR A 90 18.55 0.91 8.58
CA TYR A 90 18.02 -0.22 9.34
C TYR A 90 16.52 -0.41 9.07
N TYR A 91 15.73 0.65 9.14
CA TYR A 91 14.28 0.59 8.91
C TYR A 91 13.95 0.27 7.45
N ARG A 92 14.70 0.80 6.50
CA ARG A 92 14.55 0.46 5.09
C ARG A 92 14.72 -1.04 4.87
N ASN A 93 15.78 -1.62 5.38
CA ASN A 93 16.09 -3.03 5.16
C ASN A 93 15.14 -3.95 5.93
N SER A 94 14.83 -3.65 7.19
CA SER A 94 13.93 -4.46 8.01
C SER A 94 12.47 -4.40 7.54
N GLY A 95 12.05 -3.26 7.00
CA GLY A 95 10.71 -3.02 6.44
C GLY A 95 10.55 -3.45 4.98
N ASN A 96 11.63 -3.85 4.31
CA ASN A 96 11.66 -4.09 2.86
C ASN A 96 11.05 -2.92 2.08
N LEU A 97 11.53 -1.71 2.39
CA LEU A 97 11.01 -0.45 1.83
C LEU A 97 11.85 -0.03 0.63
N LEU A 98 11.21 0.65 -0.32
CA LEU A 98 11.89 1.30 -1.44
C LEU A 98 12.87 2.36 -0.93
N ALA A 99 12.39 3.24 -0.06
CA ALA A 99 13.18 4.29 0.56
C ALA A 99 12.66 4.66 1.94
N VAL A 100 13.57 5.20 2.78
CA VAL A 100 13.27 5.84 4.06
C VAL A 100 14.06 7.13 4.14
N TYR A 101 13.42 8.25 4.48
CA TYR A 101 14.05 9.55 4.35
C TYR A 101 13.49 10.62 5.28
N ILE A 102 14.24 11.72 5.39
CA ILE A 102 13.81 12.97 6.01
C ILE A 102 13.99 14.10 4.98
N GLY A 103 12.88 14.71 4.57
CA GLY A 103 12.90 15.93 3.78
C GLY A 103 13.04 17.17 4.68
N LEU A 104 13.98 18.04 4.33
CA LEU A 104 14.28 19.25 5.08
C LEU A 104 13.59 20.49 4.47
N ASP A 105 13.48 21.55 5.25
CA ASP A 105 12.86 22.82 4.81
C ASP A 105 13.72 23.60 3.78
N ASN A 106 15.01 23.29 3.68
CA ASN A 106 15.89 23.80 2.61
C ASN A 106 15.66 23.10 1.26
N GLY A 107 14.75 22.13 1.19
CA GLY A 107 14.41 21.34 -0.01
C GLY A 107 15.24 20.08 -0.21
N GLU A 108 16.21 19.82 0.64
CA GLU A 108 17.01 18.59 0.57
C GLU A 108 16.29 17.40 1.19
N ASN A 109 16.72 16.21 0.79
CA ASN A 109 16.16 14.93 1.24
C ASN A 109 17.31 13.99 1.61
N ILE A 110 17.42 13.66 2.88
CA ILE A 110 18.37 12.67 3.42
C ILE A 110 17.70 11.30 3.33
N MET A 111 18.19 10.44 2.45
CA MET A 111 17.47 9.23 2.04
C MET A 111 18.35 7.98 2.09
N SER A 112 17.84 6.91 2.69
CA SER A 112 18.32 5.55 2.49
C SER A 112 17.49 4.88 1.39
N SER A 113 18.15 4.40 0.34
CA SER A 113 17.54 3.78 -0.84
C SER A 113 18.53 2.81 -1.49
N ASP A 114 18.12 2.14 -2.57
CA ASP A 114 19.02 1.30 -3.38
C ASP A 114 20.22 2.08 -3.93
N LEU A 115 20.02 3.38 -4.21
CA LEU A 115 21.12 4.24 -4.64
C LEU A 115 22.17 4.40 -3.55
N SER A 116 21.79 4.53 -2.27
CA SER A 116 22.73 4.59 -1.16
C SER A 116 23.48 3.27 -0.98
N GLU A 117 22.81 2.14 -1.18
CA GLU A 117 23.44 0.82 -1.16
C GLU A 117 24.47 0.65 -2.29
N LYS A 118 24.10 0.99 -3.53
CA LYS A 118 25.02 0.94 -4.68
C LYS A 118 26.27 1.80 -4.48
N LYS A 119 26.16 2.90 -3.71
CA LYS A 119 27.27 3.78 -3.33
C LYS A 119 28.01 3.31 -2.07
N ASN A 120 27.61 2.18 -1.47
CA ASN A 120 28.12 1.67 -0.20
C ASN A 120 28.07 2.72 0.95
N THR A 121 26.97 3.49 1.00
CA THR A 121 26.70 4.49 2.05
C THR A 121 25.41 4.15 2.77
N ASN A 122 25.19 4.72 3.97
CA ASN A 122 23.92 4.56 4.67
C ASN A 122 22.81 5.38 4.03
N ILE A 123 23.17 6.55 3.49
CA ILE A 123 22.24 7.50 2.90
C ILE A 123 22.84 8.20 1.67
N THR A 124 21.96 8.82 0.88
CA THR A 124 22.28 9.83 -0.11
C THR A 124 21.53 11.11 0.21
N ILE A 125 22.07 12.26 -0.21
CA ILE A 125 21.39 13.55 -0.14
C ILE A 125 20.93 13.91 -1.55
N ASN A 126 19.63 14.19 -1.68
CA ASN A 126 19.02 14.67 -2.91
C ASN A 126 18.59 16.13 -2.68
N GLY A 127 18.90 17.01 -3.63
CA GLY A 127 18.63 18.42 -3.54
C GLY A 127 18.87 19.13 -4.87
N LYS A 128 19.23 20.41 -4.83
CA LYS A 128 19.48 21.20 -6.06
C LYS A 128 20.50 20.59 -7.01
N ALA A 129 21.52 19.88 -6.47
CA ALA A 129 22.58 19.28 -7.27
C ALA A 129 22.08 18.19 -8.22
N ASN A 130 20.98 17.51 -7.89
CA ASN A 130 20.33 16.51 -8.73
C ASN A 130 18.89 16.92 -9.12
N ASN A 131 18.62 18.20 -9.17
CA ASN A 131 17.35 18.80 -9.59
C ASN A 131 16.14 18.32 -8.76
N TYR A 132 16.35 18.08 -7.47
CA TYR A 132 15.31 17.65 -6.54
C TYR A 132 14.99 18.73 -5.52
N ASN A 133 13.72 18.82 -5.14
CA ASN A 133 13.27 19.67 -4.05
C ASN A 133 12.14 18.99 -3.25
N ALA A 134 12.45 18.56 -2.03
CA ALA A 134 11.51 17.90 -1.14
C ALA A 134 10.27 18.75 -0.84
N THR A 135 10.43 20.07 -0.64
CA THR A 135 9.33 20.95 -0.24
C THR A 135 8.27 21.16 -1.31
N THR A 136 8.57 20.79 -2.56
CA THR A 136 7.59 20.85 -3.65
C THR A 136 6.74 19.59 -3.77
N ARG A 137 7.14 18.51 -3.09
CA ARG A 137 6.48 17.21 -3.18
C ARG A 137 5.22 17.15 -2.33
N GLU A 138 4.20 16.42 -2.82
CA GLU A 138 2.91 16.30 -2.14
C GLU A 138 3.06 15.69 -0.73
N TRP A 139 3.81 14.60 -0.59
CA TRP A 139 4.06 13.96 0.69
C TRP A 139 4.66 14.91 1.74
N TYR A 140 5.50 15.87 1.30
CA TYR A 140 6.08 16.87 2.20
C TYR A 140 5.06 17.93 2.62
N LYS A 141 4.35 18.52 1.62
CA LYS A 141 3.40 19.60 1.85
C LYS A 141 2.27 19.17 2.77
N GLU A 142 1.64 18.04 2.45
CA GLU A 142 0.47 17.55 3.19
C GLU A 142 0.85 17.12 4.62
N ALA A 143 1.96 16.39 4.79
CA ALA A 143 2.43 16.02 6.13
C ALA A 143 2.90 17.23 6.94
N ARG A 144 3.51 18.23 6.31
CA ARG A 144 3.93 19.48 6.97
C ARG A 144 2.77 20.29 7.51
N ASN A 145 1.65 20.31 6.79
CA ASN A 145 0.44 21.06 7.13
C ASN A 145 -0.48 20.32 8.11
N SER A 146 -0.27 19.03 8.30
CA SER A 146 -1.08 18.17 9.16
C SER A 146 -0.20 17.56 10.26
N ASN A 147 -0.73 17.43 11.48
CA ASN A 147 -0.05 16.68 12.54
C ASN A 147 -0.32 15.17 12.46
N GLN A 148 -0.88 14.70 11.35
CA GLN A 148 -1.24 13.30 11.12
C GLN A 148 -0.34 12.68 10.04
N ILE A 149 -0.35 11.36 9.98
CA ILE A 149 0.29 10.65 8.88
C ILE A 149 -0.50 10.93 7.61
N TYR A 150 0.19 11.43 6.59
CA TYR A 150 -0.33 11.55 5.25
C TYR A 150 0.08 10.34 4.41
N ILE A 151 -0.85 9.80 3.65
CA ILE A 151 -0.63 8.68 2.72
C ILE A 151 -0.94 9.18 1.33
N THR A 152 0.05 9.14 0.43
CA THR A 152 -0.16 9.61 -0.95
C THR A 152 -1.03 8.65 -1.74
N PRO A 153 -1.69 9.11 -2.81
CA PRO A 153 -2.05 8.23 -3.93
C PRO A 153 -0.81 7.52 -4.48
N ALA A 154 -0.99 6.46 -5.26
CA ALA A 154 0.11 5.82 -5.97
C ALA A 154 0.72 6.76 -7.01
N TYR A 155 2.05 6.83 -7.06
CA TYR A 155 2.79 7.70 -7.99
C TYR A 155 4.14 7.08 -8.39
N ILE A 156 4.75 7.62 -9.45
CA ILE A 156 6.10 7.22 -9.85
C ILE A 156 7.11 8.04 -9.01
N ASP A 157 7.96 7.33 -8.25
CA ASP A 157 9.02 7.99 -7.49
C ASP A 157 10.04 8.66 -8.43
N ALA A 158 10.38 9.91 -8.13
CA ALA A 158 11.25 10.73 -8.97
C ALA A 158 12.72 10.28 -9.00
N ILE A 159 13.13 9.41 -8.09
CA ILE A 159 14.51 8.97 -7.92
C ILE A 159 14.71 7.56 -8.44
N SER A 160 13.81 6.64 -8.08
CA SER A 160 13.89 5.23 -8.48
C SER A 160 13.17 4.94 -9.81
N ASN A 161 12.22 5.79 -10.19
CA ASN A 161 11.29 5.58 -11.30
C ASN A 161 10.37 4.36 -11.11
N GLU A 162 10.14 3.97 -9.85
CA GLU A 162 9.26 2.86 -9.47
C GLU A 162 7.92 3.39 -8.95
N TYR A 163 6.86 2.63 -9.15
CA TYR A 163 5.55 2.96 -8.55
C TYR A 163 5.56 2.70 -7.06
N CYS A 164 5.18 3.72 -6.29
CA CYS A 164 5.16 3.65 -4.83
C CYS A 164 3.98 4.40 -4.21
N ILE A 165 3.77 4.12 -2.93
CA ILE A 165 2.92 4.87 -2.01
C ILE A 165 3.80 5.36 -0.89
N THR A 166 3.70 6.64 -0.54
CA THR A 166 4.45 7.24 0.57
C THR A 166 3.55 7.38 1.81
N TYR A 167 4.07 6.96 2.95
CA TYR A 167 3.57 7.34 4.26
C TYR A 167 4.50 8.39 4.82
N SER A 168 3.99 9.56 5.17
CA SER A 168 4.80 10.68 5.63
C SER A 168 4.21 11.37 6.85
N LYS A 169 5.07 11.97 7.66
CA LYS A 169 4.69 12.66 8.90
C LYS A 169 5.68 13.78 9.21
N ALA A 170 5.18 14.94 9.66
CA ALA A 170 6.03 15.99 10.15
C ALA A 170 6.72 15.57 11.46
N LEU A 171 8.03 15.78 11.54
CA LEU A 171 8.88 15.43 12.66
C LEU A 171 9.20 16.67 13.48
N TYR A 172 8.86 16.65 14.76
CA TYR A 172 9.15 17.71 15.70
C TYR A 172 9.90 17.18 16.92
N LYS A 173 10.91 17.91 17.37
CA LYS A 173 11.62 17.66 18.63
C LYS A 173 11.58 18.92 19.49
N ASP A 174 11.08 18.80 20.72
CA ASP A 174 10.95 19.91 21.68
C ASP A 174 10.24 21.15 21.09
N GLY A 175 9.16 20.91 20.32
CA GLY A 175 8.38 21.94 19.64
C GLY A 175 9.04 22.53 18.38
N LYS A 176 10.26 22.13 18.03
CA LYS A 176 10.98 22.59 16.84
C LYS A 176 10.79 21.60 15.69
N PHE A 177 10.52 22.13 14.51
CA PHE A 177 10.43 21.33 13.29
C PHE A 177 11.81 20.84 12.86
N ILE A 178 11.93 19.55 12.61
CA ILE A 178 13.15 18.90 12.12
C ILE A 178 13.07 18.68 10.62
N GLY A 179 11.92 18.19 10.12
CA GLY A 179 11.70 17.84 8.74
C GLY A 179 10.42 17.04 8.58
N VAL A 180 10.24 16.45 7.41
CA VAL A 180 9.16 15.48 7.14
C VAL A 180 9.78 14.11 6.94
N LEU A 181 9.43 13.18 7.82
CA LEU A 181 9.80 11.78 7.75
C LEU A 181 8.93 11.08 6.69
N GLY A 182 9.53 10.26 5.84
CA GLY A 182 8.81 9.50 4.81
C GLY A 182 9.34 8.08 4.68
N ILE A 183 8.43 7.18 4.37
CA ILE A 183 8.73 5.81 3.93
C ILE A 183 8.00 5.55 2.61
N ASP A 184 8.74 5.06 1.62
CA ASP A 184 8.20 4.67 0.32
C ASP A 184 8.07 3.16 0.24
N ILE A 185 6.89 2.72 -0.16
CA ILE A 185 6.53 1.31 -0.27
C ILE A 185 6.23 1.03 -1.72
N LEU A 186 6.94 0.05 -2.28
CA LEU A 186 6.69 -0.40 -3.65
C LEU A 186 5.26 -0.91 -3.81
N LEU A 187 4.62 -0.50 -4.87
CA LEU A 187 3.27 -0.97 -5.21
C LEU A 187 3.25 -2.48 -5.49
N THR A 188 4.35 -3.04 -5.99
CA THR A 188 4.53 -4.48 -6.15
C THR A 188 4.38 -5.26 -4.84
N SER A 189 4.74 -4.67 -3.69
CA SER A 189 4.53 -5.29 -2.38
C SER A 189 3.05 -5.48 -2.05
N LEU A 190 2.21 -4.51 -2.39
CA LEU A 190 0.76 -4.63 -2.27
C LEU A 190 0.19 -5.58 -3.33
N GLN A 191 0.69 -5.51 -4.55
CA GLN A 191 0.32 -6.42 -5.64
C GLN A 191 0.58 -7.88 -5.26
N ASP A 192 1.73 -8.20 -4.68
CA ASP A 192 2.07 -9.55 -4.25
C ASP A 192 1.17 -10.05 -3.10
N GLN A 193 0.70 -9.15 -2.25
CA GLN A 193 -0.26 -9.48 -1.20
C GLN A 193 -1.64 -9.78 -1.80
N ILE A 194 -2.13 -8.94 -2.69
CA ILE A 194 -3.44 -9.14 -3.37
C ILE A 194 -3.42 -10.37 -4.26
N ALA A 195 -2.32 -10.66 -4.96
CA ALA A 195 -2.20 -11.85 -5.81
C ALA A 195 -2.39 -13.18 -5.05
N ARG A 196 -2.26 -13.18 -3.73
CA ARG A 196 -2.47 -14.35 -2.87
C ARG A 196 -3.90 -14.49 -2.35
N THR A 197 -4.75 -13.49 -2.58
CA THR A 197 -6.17 -13.59 -2.19
C THR A 197 -6.89 -14.54 -3.15
N PRO A 198 -7.81 -15.38 -2.66
CA PRO A 198 -8.59 -16.22 -3.56
C PRO A 198 -9.58 -15.39 -4.38
N GLY A 199 -9.98 -15.92 -5.55
CA GLY A 199 -10.95 -15.29 -6.45
C GLY A 199 -10.34 -14.20 -7.34
N ASN A 200 -11.20 -13.42 -7.99
CA ASN A 200 -10.82 -12.29 -8.84
C ASN A 200 -10.97 -10.98 -8.06
N THR A 201 -9.91 -10.58 -7.39
CA THR A 201 -9.86 -9.36 -6.60
C THR A 201 -9.01 -8.31 -7.33
N PHE A 202 -9.42 -7.06 -7.27
CA PHE A 202 -8.63 -5.92 -7.74
C PHE A 202 -8.81 -4.71 -6.82
N VAL A 203 -7.78 -3.87 -6.76
CA VAL A 203 -7.74 -2.64 -5.97
C VAL A 203 -7.48 -1.48 -6.93
N PHE A 204 -8.28 -0.44 -6.83
CA PHE A 204 -8.19 0.76 -7.65
C PHE A 204 -8.08 2.01 -6.76
N ASP A 205 -7.48 3.06 -7.29
CA ASP A 205 -7.37 4.35 -6.63
C ASP A 205 -8.63 5.21 -6.85
N ASN A 206 -8.60 6.44 -6.34
CA ASN A 206 -9.70 7.41 -6.51
C ASN A 206 -9.84 7.96 -7.94
N LYS A 207 -9.02 7.48 -8.90
CA LYS A 207 -9.08 7.79 -10.33
C LYS A 207 -9.45 6.55 -11.16
N ASP A 208 -10.02 5.52 -10.51
CA ASP A 208 -10.41 4.24 -11.10
C ASP A 208 -9.25 3.44 -11.73
N LYS A 209 -8.01 3.74 -11.35
CA LYS A 209 -6.82 3.07 -11.85
C LYS A 209 -6.56 1.80 -11.02
N ILE A 210 -6.56 0.63 -11.69
CA ILE A 210 -6.28 -0.65 -11.03
C ILE A 210 -4.76 -0.78 -10.83
N PHE A 211 -4.32 -0.80 -9.58
CA PHE A 211 -2.92 -0.89 -9.21
C PHE A 211 -2.53 -2.17 -8.49
N ALA A 212 -3.50 -3.01 -8.10
CA ALA A 212 -3.27 -4.35 -7.61
C ALA A 212 -4.42 -5.28 -8.00
N ALA A 213 -4.12 -6.50 -8.44
CA ALA A 213 -5.13 -7.49 -8.83
C ALA A 213 -4.60 -8.92 -8.68
N THR A 214 -5.50 -9.89 -8.43
CA THR A 214 -5.15 -11.31 -8.51
C THR A 214 -4.77 -11.71 -9.93
N ASN A 215 -5.42 -11.14 -10.93
CA ASN A 215 -5.04 -11.27 -12.33
C ASN A 215 -4.27 -10.03 -12.78
N LYS A 216 -2.95 -10.16 -12.92
CA LYS A 216 -2.05 -9.07 -13.33
C LYS A 216 -2.38 -8.44 -14.70
N ALA A 217 -3.13 -9.15 -15.57
CA ALA A 217 -3.58 -8.58 -16.84
C ALA A 217 -4.63 -7.46 -16.69
N LEU A 218 -5.20 -7.29 -15.49
CA LEU A 218 -6.13 -6.21 -15.16
C LEU A 218 -5.44 -4.93 -14.67
N LEU A 219 -4.12 -4.98 -14.42
CA LEU A 219 -3.38 -3.80 -13.98
C LEU A 219 -3.41 -2.71 -15.05
N ASP A 220 -3.52 -1.46 -14.60
CA ASP A 220 -3.36 -0.33 -15.52
C ASP A 220 -1.97 -0.38 -16.17
N PRO A 221 -1.87 -0.22 -17.52
CA PRO A 221 -0.59 -0.30 -18.24
C PRO A 221 0.46 0.73 -17.80
N SER A 222 0.03 1.74 -17.05
CA SER A 222 0.90 2.78 -16.50
C SER A 222 1.39 2.48 -15.07
N VAL A 223 1.07 1.30 -14.53
CA VAL A 223 1.48 0.84 -13.18
C VAL A 223 2.63 -0.16 -13.26
#